data_87c7eb84af9469998794790905601072
#
_entry.id   87c7eb84af9469998794790905601072
#
_cell.length_a   1.000
_cell.length_b   1.000
_cell.length_c   1.000
_cell.angle_alpha   90.00
_cell.angle_beta   90.00
_cell.angle_gamma   90.00
#
_symmetry.space_group_name_H-M   'P 1'
#
loop_
_entity.id
_entity.type
_entity.pdbx_description
1 polymer ?
#
loop_
_entity_poly.entity_id
_entity_poly.type
_entity_poly.pdbx_seq_one_letter_code
_entity_poly.pdbx_strand_id
1 'polypeptide(L)'
;MQTETIWNDIYAKGSQTSSGKPGLALSQFAGPLRPGTALELGCARGDDAVWLARQGWQVTAVDVSSVALDIAARNAEAAGVADRIRFEARDLALSFPEGRFDLVTASFLHSPQDWPRGEVLARAAAAVAPGGHLLIVEHASRAPWSWSPENTRFPTAEDTLASMQLD
;
A
#
# COMPACT_ATOMS: atom_id res chain seq x y z
N MET A 1 -9.19 -9.18 -12.39
CA MET A 1 -10.62 -9.29 -12.70
C MET A 1 -11.42 -9.83 -11.53
N GLN A 2 -11.25 -11.08 -11.09
CA GLN A 2 -11.98 -11.55 -9.90
C GLN A 2 -11.53 -10.83 -8.61
N THR A 3 -10.24 -10.61 -8.46
CA THR A 3 -9.66 -9.84 -7.35
C THR A 3 -10.18 -8.41 -7.32
N GLU A 4 -10.20 -7.73 -8.46
CA GLU A 4 -10.74 -6.38 -8.59
C GLU A 4 -12.21 -6.30 -8.16
N THR A 5 -13.05 -7.23 -8.62
CA THR A 5 -14.49 -7.25 -8.29
C THR A 5 -14.70 -7.36 -6.78
N ILE A 6 -13.96 -8.25 -6.10
CA ILE A 6 -14.07 -8.44 -4.65
C ILE A 6 -13.71 -7.15 -3.91
N TRP A 7 -12.60 -6.51 -4.27
CA TRP A 7 -12.18 -5.28 -3.63
C TRP A 7 -13.09 -4.10 -3.96
N ASN A 8 -13.57 -3.99 -5.20
CA ASN A 8 -14.57 -2.99 -5.58
C ASN A 8 -15.82 -3.09 -4.72
N ASP A 9 -16.34 -4.30 -4.49
CA ASP A 9 -17.50 -4.53 -3.63
C ASP A 9 -17.24 -4.12 -2.17
N ILE A 10 -16.06 -4.40 -1.65
CA ILE A 10 -15.65 -4.00 -0.30
C ILE A 10 -15.61 -2.48 -0.17
N TYR A 11 -14.96 -1.79 -1.10
CA TYR A 11 -14.83 -0.34 -1.05
C TYR A 11 -16.14 0.39 -1.36
N ALA A 12 -16.98 -0.15 -2.24
CA ALA A 12 -18.29 0.43 -2.54
C ALA A 12 -19.23 0.43 -1.31
N LYS A 13 -19.12 -0.58 -0.45
CA LYS A 13 -19.93 -0.71 0.77
C LYS A 13 -19.35 0.03 1.97
N GLY A 14 -18.06 0.40 1.91
CA GLY A 14 -17.35 1.05 3.00
C GLY A 14 -17.50 2.57 3.01
N SER A 15 -16.73 3.23 3.90
CA SER A 15 -16.64 4.69 3.93
C SER A 15 -16.16 5.25 2.59
N GLN A 16 -16.77 6.33 2.13
CA GLN A 16 -16.38 7.04 0.90
C GLN A 16 -15.37 8.17 1.18
N THR A 17 -15.00 8.38 2.43
CA THR A 17 -14.06 9.42 2.84
C THR A 17 -12.82 8.83 3.49
N SER A 18 -11.70 9.53 3.35
CA SER A 18 -10.45 9.27 4.05
C SER A 18 -10.57 9.61 5.55
N SER A 19 -9.82 8.93 6.38
CA SER A 19 -9.63 9.30 7.79
C SER A 19 -8.79 10.59 7.93
N GLY A 20 -8.08 10.97 6.88
CA GLY A 20 -7.12 12.07 6.87
C GLY A 20 -5.84 11.82 7.68
N LYS A 21 -5.67 10.59 8.19
CA LYS A 21 -4.54 10.20 9.02
C LYS A 21 -3.71 9.10 8.34
N PRO A 22 -2.38 9.25 8.31
CA PRO A 22 -1.51 8.19 7.81
C PRO A 22 -1.45 7.02 8.79
N GLY A 23 -1.00 5.87 8.32
CA GLY A 23 -0.59 4.77 9.18
C GLY A 23 0.51 5.23 10.14
N LEU A 24 0.42 4.80 11.41
CA LEU A 24 1.37 5.22 12.45
C LEU A 24 2.81 4.82 12.10
N ALA A 25 3.01 3.58 11.66
CA ALA A 25 4.33 3.09 11.27
C ALA A 25 4.92 3.90 10.09
N LEU A 26 4.09 4.22 9.09
CA LEU A 26 4.52 5.05 7.97
C LEU A 26 4.96 6.45 8.43
N SER A 27 4.15 7.13 9.23
CA SER A 27 4.47 8.48 9.68
C SER A 27 5.72 8.53 10.57
N GLN A 28 5.91 7.54 11.42
CA GLN A 28 7.10 7.43 12.27
C GLN A 28 8.37 7.15 11.45
N PHE A 29 8.29 6.25 10.47
CA PHE A 29 9.45 5.85 9.68
C PHE A 29 9.79 6.86 8.59
N ALA A 30 8.79 7.30 7.81
CA ALA A 30 9.00 8.19 6.67
C ALA A 30 9.09 9.67 7.05
N GLY A 31 8.57 10.06 8.22
CA GLY A 31 8.61 11.45 8.67
C GLY A 31 10.02 12.08 8.70
N PRO A 32 11.05 11.38 9.18
CA PRO A 32 12.43 11.89 9.19
C PRO A 32 13.13 11.83 7.83
N LEU A 33 12.59 11.10 6.85
CA LEU A 33 13.23 10.93 5.55
C LEU A 33 13.10 12.20 4.70
N ARG A 34 14.12 12.45 3.89
CA ARG A 34 14.07 13.50 2.88
C ARG A 34 13.09 13.07 1.77
N PRO A 35 12.06 13.88 1.46
CA PRO A 35 11.12 13.55 0.39
C PRO A 35 11.79 13.41 -0.97
N GLY A 36 11.36 12.41 -1.72
CA GLY A 36 11.74 12.10 -3.08
C GLY A 36 10.57 11.45 -3.81
N THR A 37 10.80 10.32 -4.46
CA THR A 37 9.77 9.50 -5.12
C THR A 37 9.32 8.37 -4.21
N ALA A 38 8.00 8.14 -4.13
CA ALA A 38 7.42 7.06 -3.34
C ALA A 38 6.49 6.19 -4.20
N LEU A 39 6.52 4.88 -3.94
CA LEU A 39 5.57 3.91 -4.47
C LEU A 39 4.78 3.32 -3.32
N GLU A 40 3.46 3.47 -3.35
CA GLU A 40 2.56 2.87 -2.37
C GLU A 40 1.76 1.72 -3.01
N LEU A 41 1.92 0.53 -2.47
CA LEU A 41 1.26 -0.69 -2.93
C LEU A 41 0.02 -0.98 -2.08
N GLY A 42 -1.16 -1.03 -2.73
CA GLY A 42 -2.44 -1.18 -2.04
C GLY A 42 -2.86 0.10 -1.33
N CYS A 43 -2.98 1.21 -2.07
CA CYS A 43 -3.20 2.53 -1.47
C CYS A 43 -4.60 2.76 -0.88
N ALA A 44 -5.54 1.86 -1.11
CA ALA A 44 -6.90 1.95 -0.59
C ALA A 44 -7.54 3.33 -0.85
N ARG A 45 -7.99 4.02 0.20
CA ARG A 45 -8.61 5.36 0.10
C ARG A 45 -7.60 6.51 0.02
N GLY A 46 -6.31 6.19 -0.03
CA GLY A 46 -5.24 7.16 -0.25
C GLY A 46 -4.78 7.95 0.98
N ASP A 47 -5.09 7.48 2.20
CA ASP A 47 -4.66 8.18 3.42
C ASP A 47 -3.15 8.35 3.49
N ASP A 48 -2.40 7.29 3.25
CA ASP A 48 -0.93 7.30 3.28
C ASP A 48 -0.37 8.08 2.09
N ALA A 49 -0.91 7.90 0.88
CA ALA A 49 -0.51 8.66 -0.30
C ALA A 49 -0.69 10.16 -0.14
N VAL A 50 -1.83 10.59 0.39
CA VAL A 50 -2.12 12.01 0.67
C VAL A 50 -1.16 12.56 1.70
N TRP A 51 -0.87 11.81 2.77
CA TRP A 51 0.08 12.25 3.77
C TRP A 51 1.50 12.38 3.19
N LEU A 52 1.98 11.38 2.45
CA LEU A 52 3.28 11.44 1.77
C LEU A 52 3.37 12.66 0.85
N ALA A 53 2.35 12.91 0.04
CA ALA A 53 2.30 14.05 -0.86
C ALA A 53 2.35 15.39 -0.10
N ARG A 54 1.68 15.48 1.06
CA ARG A 54 1.77 16.65 1.95
C ARG A 54 3.17 16.84 2.55
N GLN A 55 3.93 15.75 2.75
CA GLN A 55 5.33 15.82 3.18
C GLN A 55 6.29 16.19 2.04
N GLY A 56 5.80 16.32 0.81
CA GLY A 56 6.59 16.71 -0.35
C GLY A 56 7.01 15.57 -1.27
N TRP A 57 6.56 14.33 -1.01
CA TRP A 57 6.84 13.18 -1.88
C TRP A 57 6.08 13.28 -3.20
N GLN A 58 6.71 12.80 -4.28
CA GLN A 58 6.03 12.48 -5.54
C GLN A 58 5.59 11.01 -5.47
N VAL A 59 4.30 10.75 -5.43
CA VAL A 59 3.74 9.45 -5.09
C VAL A 59 3.16 8.77 -6.33
N THR A 60 3.53 7.51 -6.55
CA THR A 60 2.76 6.59 -7.38
C THR A 60 1.99 5.67 -6.44
N ALA A 61 0.68 5.73 -6.48
CA ALA A 61 -0.22 4.98 -5.61
C ALA A 61 -1.00 3.94 -6.41
N VAL A 62 -0.90 2.68 -6.01
CA VAL A 62 -1.42 1.54 -6.78
C VAL A 62 -2.47 0.80 -5.96
N ASP A 63 -3.58 0.47 -6.59
CA ASP A 63 -4.56 -0.47 -6.04
C ASP A 63 -5.18 -1.28 -7.18
N VAL A 64 -5.69 -2.47 -6.86
CA VAL A 64 -6.45 -3.28 -7.83
C VAL A 64 -7.87 -2.76 -8.00
N SER A 65 -8.41 -2.07 -6.99
CA SER A 65 -9.78 -1.57 -6.95
C SER A 65 -9.88 -0.19 -7.61
N SER A 66 -10.57 -0.11 -8.73
CA SER A 66 -10.91 1.16 -9.37
C SER A 66 -11.79 2.04 -8.47
N VAL A 67 -12.69 1.44 -7.67
CA VAL A 67 -13.51 2.15 -6.68
C VAL A 67 -12.66 2.79 -5.59
N ALA A 68 -11.65 2.07 -5.07
CA ALA A 68 -10.72 2.63 -4.09
C ALA A 68 -9.93 3.81 -4.67
N LEU A 69 -9.44 3.68 -5.90
CA LEU A 69 -8.69 4.73 -6.58
C LEU A 69 -9.53 5.98 -6.83
N ASP A 70 -10.80 5.84 -7.19
CA ASP A 70 -11.73 6.98 -7.35
C ASP A 70 -11.93 7.72 -6.02
N ILE A 71 -12.03 6.98 -4.91
CA ILE A 71 -12.12 7.57 -3.57
C ILE A 71 -10.80 8.28 -3.22
N ALA A 72 -9.67 7.63 -3.47
CA ALA A 72 -8.34 8.17 -3.19
C ALA A 72 -8.06 9.47 -3.99
N ALA A 73 -8.46 9.50 -5.27
CA ALA A 73 -8.32 10.69 -6.11
C ALA A 73 -9.13 11.87 -5.55
N ARG A 74 -10.40 11.66 -5.17
CA ARG A 74 -11.22 12.71 -4.54
C ARG A 74 -10.61 13.19 -3.22
N ASN A 75 -10.05 12.28 -2.42
CA ASN A 75 -9.38 12.64 -1.17
C ASN A 75 -8.12 13.48 -1.43
N ALA A 76 -7.35 13.15 -2.46
CA ALA A 76 -6.17 13.92 -2.88
C ALA A 76 -6.53 15.31 -3.37
N GLU A 77 -7.60 15.44 -4.15
CA GLU A 77 -8.16 16.75 -4.60
C GLU A 77 -8.59 17.60 -3.41
N ALA A 78 -9.38 17.02 -2.49
CA ALA A 78 -9.85 17.70 -1.28
C ALA A 78 -8.69 18.14 -0.38
N ALA A 79 -7.57 17.40 -0.39
CA ALA A 79 -6.36 17.72 0.34
C ALA A 79 -5.44 18.73 -0.38
N GLY A 80 -5.70 19.07 -1.64
CA GLY A 80 -4.89 19.98 -2.45
C GLY A 80 -3.55 19.41 -2.87
N VAL A 81 -3.42 18.08 -3.01
CA VAL A 81 -2.16 17.40 -3.37
C VAL A 81 -2.29 16.45 -4.57
N ALA A 82 -3.37 16.55 -5.32
CA ALA A 82 -3.64 15.66 -6.45
C ALA A 82 -2.54 15.72 -7.53
N ASP A 83 -1.89 16.85 -7.72
CA ASP A 83 -0.79 17.07 -8.65
C ASP A 83 0.50 16.33 -8.27
N ARG A 84 0.59 15.80 -7.05
CA ARG A 84 1.74 15.04 -6.54
C ARG A 84 1.50 13.54 -6.49
N ILE A 85 0.30 13.08 -6.84
CA ILE A 85 -0.05 11.66 -6.75
C ILE A 85 -0.51 11.16 -8.11
N ARG A 86 0.14 10.11 -8.60
CA ARG A 86 -0.30 9.35 -9.76
C ARG A 86 -0.96 8.06 -9.27
N PHE A 87 -2.24 7.89 -9.58
CA PHE A 87 -2.99 6.68 -9.26
C PHE A 87 -2.95 5.70 -10.43
N GLU A 88 -2.68 4.42 -10.16
CA GLU A 88 -2.62 3.35 -11.15
C GLU A 88 -3.45 2.14 -10.70
N ALA A 89 -4.44 1.76 -11.54
CA ALA A 89 -5.16 0.50 -11.35
C ALA A 89 -4.30 -0.67 -11.83
N ARG A 90 -3.88 -1.54 -10.90
CA ARG A 90 -3.05 -2.71 -11.21
C ARG A 90 -3.34 -3.88 -10.31
N ASP A 91 -3.44 -5.05 -10.90
CA ASP A 91 -3.27 -6.31 -10.17
C ASP A 91 -1.75 -6.60 -10.08
N LEU A 92 -1.19 -6.45 -8.88
CA LEU A 92 0.25 -6.62 -8.64
C LEU A 92 0.75 -8.05 -8.88
N ALA A 93 -0.14 -9.05 -8.91
CA ALA A 93 0.21 -10.40 -9.32
C ALA A 93 0.51 -10.50 -10.83
N LEU A 94 -0.12 -9.65 -11.64
CA LEU A 94 -0.02 -9.68 -13.10
C LEU A 94 0.94 -8.62 -13.65
N SER A 95 0.96 -7.44 -13.05
CA SER A 95 1.78 -6.32 -13.50
C SER A 95 2.29 -5.50 -12.32
N PHE A 96 3.47 -4.90 -12.47
CA PHE A 96 4.10 -4.07 -11.43
C PHE A 96 4.51 -2.72 -12.03
N PRO A 97 4.43 -1.60 -11.26
CA PRO A 97 4.87 -0.30 -11.73
C PRO A 97 6.35 -0.31 -12.13
N GLU A 98 6.66 0.35 -13.22
CA GLU A 98 8.04 0.50 -13.68
C GLU A 98 8.75 1.63 -12.92
N GLY A 99 10.06 1.50 -12.81
CA GLY A 99 10.92 2.52 -12.21
C GLY A 99 11.54 2.11 -10.89
N ARG A 100 12.23 3.07 -10.29
CA ARG A 100 12.83 2.95 -8.96
C ARG A 100 12.41 4.12 -8.10
N PHE A 101 12.21 3.84 -6.82
CA PHE A 101 11.63 4.79 -5.88
C PHE A 101 12.51 4.91 -4.63
N ASP A 102 12.58 6.10 -4.08
CA ASP A 102 13.31 6.37 -2.84
C ASP A 102 12.63 5.73 -1.62
N LEU A 103 11.30 5.56 -1.70
CA LEU A 103 10.51 4.86 -0.70
C LEU A 103 9.49 3.95 -1.40
N VAL A 104 9.45 2.69 -1.03
CA VAL A 104 8.38 1.75 -1.42
C VAL A 104 7.66 1.31 -0.15
N THR A 105 6.33 1.39 -0.14
CA THR A 105 5.51 1.02 1.01
C THR A 105 4.48 -0.05 0.67
N ALA A 106 4.28 -0.98 1.59
CA ALA A 106 3.23 -2.00 1.54
C ALA A 106 2.63 -2.13 2.94
N SER A 107 1.52 -1.44 3.19
CA SER A 107 0.84 -1.44 4.48
C SER A 107 -0.38 -2.36 4.42
N PHE A 108 -0.36 -3.44 5.21
CA PHE A 108 -1.45 -4.42 5.28
C PHE A 108 -1.87 -4.96 3.90
N LEU A 109 -0.87 -5.19 3.03
CA LEU A 109 -1.07 -5.67 1.66
C LEU A 109 -1.42 -7.15 1.67
N HIS A 110 -2.71 -7.45 1.57
CA HIS A 110 -3.29 -8.80 1.60
C HIS A 110 -4.31 -9.00 0.48
N SER A 111 -4.59 -10.27 0.19
CA SER A 111 -5.72 -10.66 -0.64
C SER A 111 -6.56 -11.71 0.09
N PRO A 112 -7.91 -11.69 -0.04
CA PRO A 112 -8.77 -12.75 0.49
C PRO A 112 -8.63 -14.05 -0.31
N GLN A 113 -7.96 -14.03 -1.45
CA GLN A 113 -7.68 -15.16 -2.31
C GLN A 113 -6.21 -15.57 -2.20
N ASP A 114 -5.89 -16.76 -2.70
CA ASP A 114 -4.49 -17.16 -2.89
C ASP A 114 -3.81 -16.17 -3.84
N TRP A 115 -2.68 -15.64 -3.40
CA TRP A 115 -2.02 -14.52 -4.05
C TRP A 115 -0.50 -14.61 -3.86
N PRO A 116 0.32 -14.39 -4.89
CA PRO A 116 1.77 -14.58 -4.84
C PRO A 116 2.46 -13.42 -4.08
N ARG A 117 2.11 -13.27 -2.80
CA ARG A 117 2.53 -12.13 -1.97
C ARG A 117 4.05 -12.00 -1.87
N GLY A 118 4.76 -13.12 -1.69
CA GLY A 118 6.23 -13.12 -1.61
C GLY A 118 6.87 -12.58 -2.88
N GLU A 119 6.39 -12.99 -4.06
CA GLU A 119 6.87 -12.49 -5.35
C GLU A 119 6.58 -11.00 -5.55
N VAL A 120 5.40 -10.54 -5.13
CA VAL A 120 5.04 -9.11 -5.21
C VAL A 120 5.95 -8.29 -4.32
N LEU A 121 6.22 -8.73 -3.09
CA LEU A 121 7.14 -8.04 -2.18
C LEU A 121 8.60 -8.10 -2.66
N ALA A 122 9.02 -9.18 -3.33
CA ALA A 122 10.32 -9.23 -3.99
C ALA A 122 10.45 -8.18 -5.12
N ARG A 123 9.38 -7.99 -5.91
CA ARG A 123 9.32 -6.91 -6.92
C ARG A 123 9.34 -5.53 -6.25
N ALA A 124 8.67 -5.39 -5.10
CA ALA A 124 8.73 -4.16 -4.32
C ALA A 124 10.17 -3.83 -3.88
N ALA A 125 10.91 -4.83 -3.38
CA ALA A 125 12.32 -4.67 -3.04
C ALA A 125 13.18 -4.27 -4.26
N ALA A 126 12.96 -4.91 -5.41
CA ALA A 126 13.67 -4.59 -6.66
C ALA A 126 13.35 -3.17 -7.18
N ALA A 127 12.21 -2.60 -6.83
CA ALA A 127 11.80 -1.24 -7.19
C ALA A 127 12.40 -0.16 -6.28
N VAL A 128 13.13 -0.52 -5.22
CA VAL A 128 13.82 0.45 -4.36
C VAL A 128 15.05 1.00 -5.08
N ALA A 129 15.16 2.33 -5.11
CA ALA A 129 16.35 3.01 -5.65
C ALA A 129 17.58 2.79 -4.74
N PRO A 130 18.80 2.90 -5.27
CA PRO A 130 19.99 2.86 -4.43
C PRO A 130 19.91 3.88 -3.27
N GLY A 131 20.10 3.41 -2.04
CA GLY A 131 19.95 4.23 -0.84
C GLY A 131 18.50 4.50 -0.40
N GLY A 132 17.51 3.94 -1.11
CA GLY A 132 16.10 4.01 -0.76
C GLY A 132 15.68 2.99 0.29
N HIS A 133 14.38 2.97 0.59
CA HIS A 133 13.81 2.15 1.66
C HIS A 133 12.58 1.37 1.20
N LEU A 134 12.41 0.16 1.72
CA LEU A 134 11.18 -0.62 1.64
C LEU A 134 10.58 -0.71 3.04
N LEU A 135 9.36 -0.23 3.20
CA LEU A 135 8.58 -0.35 4.43
C LEU A 135 7.42 -1.32 4.23
N ILE A 136 7.44 -2.43 4.94
CA ILE A 136 6.34 -3.38 4.99
C ILE A 136 5.71 -3.32 6.38
N VAL A 137 4.41 -3.08 6.45
CA VAL A 137 3.64 -3.04 7.70
C VAL A 137 2.60 -4.14 7.68
N GLU A 138 2.56 -4.94 8.75
CA GLU A 138 1.70 -6.11 8.85
C GLU A 138 1.03 -6.25 10.21
N HIS A 139 -0.04 -7.04 10.23
CA HIS A 139 -0.64 -7.49 11.48
C HIS A 139 0.28 -8.53 12.16
N ALA A 140 0.68 -8.27 13.39
CA ALA A 140 1.43 -9.21 14.21
C ALA A 140 0.52 -10.14 15.05
N SER A 141 -0.74 -9.73 15.23
CA SER A 141 -1.73 -10.47 16.02
C SER A 141 -3.15 -10.11 15.58
N ARG A 142 -4.10 -10.95 16.00
CA ARG A 142 -5.52 -10.70 15.78
C ARG A 142 -5.99 -9.56 16.68
N ALA A 143 -6.60 -8.54 16.09
CA ALA A 143 -7.26 -7.51 16.86
C ALA A 143 -8.57 -8.05 17.48
N PRO A 144 -9.01 -7.55 18.66
CA PRO A 144 -10.23 -8.01 19.32
C PRO A 144 -11.51 -7.91 18.46
N TRP A 145 -11.54 -6.93 17.55
CA TRP A 145 -12.64 -6.70 16.60
C TRP A 145 -12.44 -7.39 15.25
N SER A 146 -11.38 -8.18 15.10
CA SER A 146 -11.10 -8.88 13.86
C SER A 146 -12.07 -10.06 13.68
N TRP A 147 -12.55 -10.22 12.48
CA TRP A 147 -13.36 -11.34 12.00
C TRP A 147 -12.52 -12.53 11.51
N SER A 148 -11.19 -12.40 11.56
CA SER A 148 -10.30 -13.53 11.28
C SER A 148 -10.53 -14.69 12.28
N PRO A 149 -10.43 -15.95 11.84
CA PRO A 149 -10.51 -17.11 12.73
C PRO A 149 -9.52 -17.00 13.90
N GLU A 150 -9.88 -17.56 15.05
CA GLU A 150 -9.06 -17.47 16.28
C GLU A 150 -7.65 -18.03 16.12
N ASN A 151 -7.46 -19.02 15.23
CA ASN A 151 -6.18 -19.68 14.95
C ASN A 151 -5.43 -19.08 13.76
N THR A 152 -5.84 -17.91 13.29
CA THR A 152 -5.12 -17.25 12.18
C THR A 152 -3.68 -16.96 12.61
N ARG A 153 -2.72 -17.58 11.92
CA ARG A 153 -1.30 -17.28 12.07
C ARG A 153 -0.97 -16.05 11.22
N PHE A 154 -0.39 -15.06 11.87
CA PHE A 154 0.17 -13.90 11.19
C PHE A 154 1.66 -14.14 10.91
N PRO A 155 2.20 -13.79 9.74
CA PRO A 155 3.61 -13.93 9.45
C PRO A 155 4.43 -13.02 10.38
N THR A 156 5.59 -13.49 10.79
CA THR A 156 6.59 -12.63 11.43
C THR A 156 7.33 -11.80 10.37
N ALA A 157 8.13 -10.83 10.80
CA ALA A 157 8.99 -10.08 9.89
C ALA A 157 9.98 -11.01 9.18
N GLU A 158 10.50 -12.01 9.89
CA GLU A 158 11.39 -13.04 9.34
C GLU A 158 10.67 -13.92 8.30
N ASP A 159 9.44 -14.35 8.58
CA ASP A 159 8.62 -15.14 7.65
C ASP A 159 8.39 -14.33 6.35
N THR A 160 8.06 -13.04 6.49
CA THR A 160 7.85 -12.14 5.36
C THR A 160 9.13 -11.98 4.54
N LEU A 161 10.25 -11.70 5.19
CA LEU A 161 11.54 -11.54 4.52
C LEU A 161 11.96 -12.83 3.80
N ALA A 162 11.80 -13.98 4.45
CA ALA A 162 12.10 -15.29 3.83
C ALA A 162 11.22 -15.58 2.60
N SER A 163 9.96 -15.16 2.61
CA SER A 163 9.03 -15.35 1.49
C SER A 163 9.43 -14.58 0.23
N MET A 164 10.21 -13.51 0.39
CA MET A 164 10.66 -12.67 -0.72
C MET A 164 11.84 -13.27 -1.49
N GLN A 165 12.55 -14.25 -0.90
CA GLN A 165 13.70 -14.93 -1.54
C GLN A 165 14.71 -13.94 -2.14
N LEU A 166 15.07 -12.92 -1.37
CA LEU A 166 16.07 -11.92 -1.76
C LEU A 166 17.47 -12.53 -1.67
N ASP A 167 18.30 -12.33 -2.72
CA ASP A 167 19.72 -12.73 -2.77
C ASP A 167 20.60 -11.83 -1.88
#